data_1aeec2ae2fa554a385c35e3c0e25d79d
#
_entry.id   1aeec2ae2fa554a385c35e3c0e25d79d
#
_cell.length_a   1.000
_cell.length_b   1.000
_cell.length_c   1.000
_cell.angle_alpha   90.00
_cell.angle_beta   90.00
_cell.angle_gamma   90.00
#
_symmetry.space_group_name_H-M   'P 1'
#
loop_
_entity.id
_entity.type
_entity.pdbx_description
1 polymer ?
#
loop_
_entity_poly.entity_id
_entity_poly.type
_entity_poly.pdbx_seq_one_letter_code
_entity_poly.pdbx_strand_id
1 'polypeptide(L)'
;MKKRVFAMLMACVMALSLVACGSKSDSGDAGNNGGDSGVETIKLGGVGPLTGGYANYGLSVQHGAELAAKEINAAGGVNGKQLEVSFQDSQGDPESAVAAYGKLMDWGMNVCLG
;
A
#
# COMPACT_ATOMS: atom_id res chain seq x y z
N MET A 1 -36.69 14.25 31.20
CA MET A 1 -36.47 12.81 31.02
C MET A 1 -35.73 12.45 29.74
N LYS A 2 -35.89 13.16 28.64
CA LYS A 2 -35.17 12.86 27.37
C LYS A 2 -33.64 13.00 27.45
N LYS A 3 -33.11 13.89 28.28
CA LYS A 3 -31.64 14.10 28.43
C LYS A 3 -30.95 12.99 29.23
N ARG A 4 -31.67 12.28 30.12
CA ARG A 4 -31.08 11.19 30.95
C ARG A 4 -31.07 9.86 30.21
N VAL A 5 -32.00 9.65 29.27
CA VAL A 5 -32.05 8.46 28.41
C VAL A 5 -30.90 8.51 27.38
N PHE A 6 -30.59 9.70 26.85
CA PHE A 6 -29.50 9.91 25.91
C PHE A 6 -28.11 9.66 26.55
N ALA A 7 -27.94 10.06 27.81
CA ALA A 7 -26.73 9.82 28.57
C ALA A 7 -26.52 8.33 28.90
N MET A 8 -27.59 7.57 29.16
CA MET A 8 -27.50 6.14 29.40
C MET A 8 -27.20 5.33 28.11
N LEU A 9 -27.73 5.77 26.98
CA LEU A 9 -27.45 5.13 25.68
C LEU A 9 -25.98 5.33 25.24
N MET A 10 -25.41 6.51 25.52
CA MET A 10 -23.99 6.78 25.24
C MET A 10 -23.05 5.97 26.15
N ALA A 11 -23.43 5.70 27.40
CA ALA A 11 -22.63 4.90 28.32
C ALA A 11 -22.59 3.41 27.94
N CYS A 12 -23.66 2.87 27.35
CA CYS A 12 -23.70 1.48 26.89
C CYS A 12 -22.84 1.22 25.65
N VAL A 13 -22.67 2.21 24.76
CA VAL A 13 -21.85 2.05 23.56
C VAL A 13 -20.35 2.02 23.89
N MET A 14 -19.92 2.67 24.96
CA MET A 14 -18.52 2.64 25.40
C MET A 14 -18.12 1.36 26.18
N ALA A 15 -19.08 0.61 26.70
CA ALA A 15 -18.81 -0.61 27.46
C ALA A 15 -18.56 -1.87 26.59
N LEU A 16 -18.88 -1.83 25.30
CA LEU A 16 -18.71 -2.96 24.37
C LEU A 16 -17.39 -2.97 23.59
N SER A 17 -16.51 -1.97 23.77
CA SER A 17 -15.25 -1.87 23.05
C SER A 17 -14.01 -2.41 23.80
N LEU A 18 -14.17 -3.07 24.95
CA LEU A 18 -13.07 -3.53 25.80
C LEU A 18 -12.88 -5.06 25.87
N VAL A 19 -13.45 -5.81 24.92
CA VAL A 19 -13.25 -7.28 24.87
C VAL A 19 -12.62 -7.67 23.52
N ALA A 20 -11.40 -7.21 23.26
CA ALA A 20 -10.53 -7.79 22.24
C ALA A 20 -9.06 -7.46 22.56
N CYS A 21 -8.60 -7.81 23.75
CA CYS A 21 -7.19 -8.00 24.04
C CYS A 21 -7.04 -9.24 24.91
N GLY A 22 -7.11 -10.40 24.28
CA GLY A 22 -6.71 -11.68 24.84
C GLY A 22 -5.35 -12.04 24.28
N SER A 23 -4.33 -11.84 25.08
CA SER A 23 -2.94 -12.22 24.87
C SER A 23 -2.79 -13.69 24.48
N LYS A 24 -1.97 -13.95 23.44
CA LYS A 24 -1.07 -15.09 23.46
C LYS A 24 0.20 -14.74 22.69
N SER A 25 1.28 -14.59 23.40
CA SER A 25 2.65 -14.61 22.92
C SER A 25 2.94 -15.97 22.28
N ASP A 26 3.40 -15.95 21.05
CA ASP A 26 4.41 -16.90 20.61
C ASP A 26 5.28 -16.30 19.51
N SER A 27 6.57 -16.56 19.63
CA SER A 27 7.64 -16.05 18.82
C SER A 27 7.67 -16.72 17.46
N GLY A 28 7.94 -15.94 16.42
CA GLY A 28 8.49 -16.51 15.20
C GLY A 28 7.96 -15.90 13.93
N ASP A 29 8.90 -15.33 13.23
CA ASP A 29 8.93 -15.09 11.80
C ASP A 29 8.28 -13.80 11.28
N ALA A 30 9.18 -12.94 10.80
CA ALA A 30 8.88 -11.74 10.05
C ALA A 30 8.37 -12.12 8.65
N GLY A 31 7.12 -12.51 8.56
CA GLY A 31 6.34 -12.52 7.35
C GLY A 31 5.58 -11.20 7.27
N ASN A 32 6.01 -10.31 6.40
CA ASN A 32 5.26 -9.09 6.08
C ASN A 32 3.98 -9.49 5.34
N ASN A 33 2.97 -9.88 6.10
CA ASN A 33 1.63 -10.09 5.61
C ASN A 33 0.84 -8.82 5.91
N GLY A 34 0.86 -7.88 4.95
CA GLY A 34 0.01 -6.71 4.98
C GLY A 34 -1.44 -7.14 5.12
N GLY A 35 -1.99 -6.89 6.32
CA GLY A 35 -3.37 -7.19 6.62
C GLY A 35 -4.29 -6.55 5.58
N ASP A 36 -5.05 -7.39 4.91
CA ASP A 36 -6.21 -7.05 4.11
C ASP A 36 -7.23 -6.33 5.01
N SER A 37 -7.07 -5.04 5.13
CA SER A 37 -8.12 -4.15 5.57
C SER A 37 -8.84 -3.69 4.33
N GLY A 38 -9.80 -4.45 3.81
CA GLY A 38 -10.86 -4.18 2.84
C GLY A 38 -10.85 -2.89 1.97
N VAL A 39 -9.76 -2.15 1.97
CA VAL A 39 -9.53 -1.01 1.08
C VAL A 39 -8.87 -1.56 -0.16
N GLU A 40 -9.66 -1.69 -1.20
CA GLU A 40 -9.16 -2.09 -2.51
C GLU A 40 -8.11 -1.07 -2.97
N THR A 41 -6.87 -1.52 -3.17
CA THR A 41 -5.76 -0.69 -3.65
C THR A 41 -5.59 -0.81 -5.15
N ILE A 42 -5.14 0.26 -5.79
CA ILE A 42 -4.70 0.24 -7.19
C ILE A 42 -3.18 0.06 -7.18
N LYS A 43 -2.69 -1.06 -7.69
CA LYS A 43 -1.28 -1.38 -7.76
C LYS A 43 -0.66 -0.84 -9.04
N LEU A 44 0.19 0.16 -8.86
CA LEU A 44 0.92 0.84 -9.93
C LEU A 44 2.35 0.29 -9.96
N GLY A 45 2.67 -0.50 -10.96
CA GLY A 45 4.02 -1.00 -11.21
C GLY A 45 4.84 -0.02 -12.04
N GLY A 46 6.14 -0.04 -11.87
CA GLY A 46 7.07 0.67 -12.73
C GLY A 46 8.30 -0.17 -13.03
N VAL A 47 8.75 -0.13 -14.26
CA VAL A 47 10.00 -0.76 -14.70
C VAL A 47 10.93 0.32 -15.23
N GLY A 48 12.13 0.36 -14.72
CA GLY A 48 13.12 1.33 -15.18
C GLY A 48 14.51 0.99 -14.68
N PRO A 49 15.56 1.61 -15.25
CA PRO A 49 16.93 1.44 -14.78
C PRO A 49 17.09 2.14 -13.43
N LEU A 50 17.12 1.39 -12.33
CA LEU A 50 17.34 1.94 -10.99
C LEU A 50 18.82 1.83 -10.58
N THR A 51 19.61 1.06 -11.34
CA THR A 51 21.04 0.90 -11.18
C THR A 51 21.77 1.07 -12.53
N GLY A 52 23.09 1.18 -12.50
CA GLY A 52 23.90 1.33 -13.70
C GLY A 52 23.94 2.76 -14.26
N GLY A 53 24.34 2.89 -15.52
CA GLY A 53 24.63 4.18 -16.15
C GLY A 53 23.41 5.08 -16.37
N TYR A 54 22.22 4.52 -16.36
CA TYR A 54 20.95 5.23 -16.57
C TYR A 54 20.13 5.40 -15.29
N ALA A 55 20.70 5.05 -14.13
CA ALA A 55 20.00 5.04 -12.84
C ALA A 55 19.33 6.39 -12.50
N ASN A 56 19.96 7.51 -12.86
CA ASN A 56 19.42 8.84 -12.60
C ASN A 56 18.05 9.07 -13.26
N TYR A 57 17.84 8.49 -14.45
CA TYR A 57 16.55 8.60 -15.14
C TYR A 57 15.48 7.74 -14.44
N GLY A 58 15.81 6.48 -14.17
CA GLY A 58 14.87 5.57 -13.52
C GLY A 58 14.48 6.02 -12.11
N LEU A 59 15.45 6.44 -11.31
CA LEU A 59 15.20 6.96 -9.96
C LEU A 59 14.36 8.24 -9.96
N SER A 60 14.58 9.11 -10.96
CA SER A 60 13.76 10.33 -11.08
C SER A 60 12.29 10.00 -11.37
N VAL A 61 12.03 9.02 -12.25
CA VAL A 61 10.67 8.55 -12.55
C VAL A 61 10.04 7.88 -11.32
N GLN A 62 10.79 7.02 -10.65
CA GLN A 62 10.33 6.35 -9.42
C GLN A 62 9.92 7.38 -8.36
N HIS A 63 10.81 8.31 -8.02
CA HIS A 63 10.53 9.32 -7.00
C HIS A 63 9.34 10.22 -7.39
N GLY A 64 9.23 10.56 -8.69
CA GLY A 64 8.07 11.33 -9.17
C GLY A 64 6.76 10.58 -9.01
N ALA A 65 6.73 9.30 -9.35
CA ALA A 65 5.56 8.45 -9.20
C ALA A 65 5.18 8.23 -7.72
N GLU A 66 6.16 7.99 -6.87
CA GLU A 66 5.95 7.82 -5.42
C GLU A 66 5.41 9.11 -4.78
N LEU A 67 5.95 10.28 -5.17
CA LEU A 67 5.46 11.57 -4.68
C LEU A 67 4.02 11.81 -5.13
N ALA A 68 3.72 11.60 -6.41
CA ALA A 68 2.38 11.76 -6.94
C ALA A 68 1.37 10.82 -6.27
N ALA A 69 1.74 9.56 -6.07
CA ALA A 69 0.90 8.60 -5.36
C ALA A 69 0.64 9.03 -3.91
N LYS A 70 1.64 9.56 -3.22
CA LYS A 70 1.51 10.08 -1.86
C LYS A 70 0.53 11.26 -1.80
N GLU A 71 0.61 12.19 -2.74
CA GLU A 71 -0.29 13.34 -2.82
C GLU A 71 -1.74 12.91 -3.13
N ILE A 72 -1.91 12.01 -4.09
CA ILE A 72 -3.21 11.46 -4.46
C ILE A 72 -3.84 10.71 -3.28
N ASN A 73 -3.05 9.89 -2.58
CA ASN A 73 -3.51 9.15 -1.41
C ASN A 73 -3.90 10.08 -0.26
N ALA A 74 -3.15 11.16 -0.03
CA ALA A 74 -3.48 12.18 0.97
C ALA A 74 -4.79 12.91 0.64
N ALA A 75 -5.12 13.05 -0.63
CA ALA A 75 -6.38 13.62 -1.11
C ALA A 75 -7.57 12.64 -1.11
N GLY A 76 -7.38 11.40 -0.67
CA GLY A 76 -8.42 10.37 -0.59
C GLY A 76 -8.31 9.25 -1.64
N GLY A 77 -7.23 9.23 -2.41
CA GLY A 77 -7.00 8.22 -3.44
C GLY A 77 -7.78 8.46 -4.74
N VAL A 78 -7.86 7.45 -5.56
CA VAL A 78 -8.62 7.46 -6.82
C VAL A 78 -9.94 6.73 -6.61
N ASN A 79 -11.04 7.43 -6.68
CA ASN A 79 -12.37 6.89 -6.39
C ASN A 79 -12.44 6.16 -5.03
N GLY A 80 -11.77 6.71 -4.02
CA GLY A 80 -11.70 6.11 -2.68
C GLY A 80 -10.70 4.97 -2.53
N LYS A 81 -9.98 4.58 -3.60
CA LYS A 81 -8.95 3.55 -3.58
C LYS A 81 -7.57 4.17 -3.42
N GLN A 82 -6.75 3.59 -2.58
CA GLN A 82 -5.37 4.03 -2.39
C GLN A 82 -4.48 3.51 -3.53
N LEU A 83 -3.47 4.29 -3.90
CA LEU A 83 -2.42 3.87 -4.82
C LEU A 83 -1.29 3.19 -4.03
N GLU A 84 -0.87 2.03 -4.50
CA GLU A 84 0.33 1.35 -4.05
C GLU A 84 1.32 1.28 -5.20
N VAL A 85 2.55 1.79 -4.99
CA VAL A 85 3.57 1.90 -6.03
C VAL A 85 4.68 0.91 -5.77
N SER A 86 5.09 0.17 -6.80
CA SER A 86 6.24 -0.72 -6.76
C SER A 86 7.07 -0.57 -8.03
N PHE A 87 8.37 -0.29 -7.87
CA PHE A 87 9.32 -0.22 -8.98
C PHE A 87 10.26 -1.41 -8.97
N GLN A 88 10.58 -1.91 -10.16
CA GLN A 88 11.55 -2.97 -10.37
C GLN A 88 12.66 -2.48 -11.30
N ASP A 89 13.88 -2.86 -10.97
CA ASP A 89 15.06 -2.47 -11.71
C ASP A 89 15.23 -3.30 -13.00
N SER A 90 15.27 -2.61 -14.14
CA SER A 90 15.58 -3.21 -15.43
C SER A 90 17.09 -3.22 -15.72
N GLN A 91 17.90 -2.51 -14.94
CA GLN A 91 19.34 -2.33 -15.16
C GLN A 91 19.71 -1.75 -16.55
N GLY A 92 18.71 -1.29 -17.31
CA GLY A 92 18.88 -0.88 -18.70
C GLY A 92 19.08 -2.05 -19.67
N ASP A 93 18.72 -3.26 -19.27
CA ASP A 93 18.87 -4.50 -20.02
C ASP A 93 17.50 -5.13 -20.34
N PRO A 94 17.27 -5.59 -21.59
CA PRO A 94 16.00 -6.14 -22.00
C PRO A 94 15.57 -7.41 -21.24
N GLU A 95 16.50 -8.32 -20.93
CA GLU A 95 16.20 -9.55 -20.19
C GLU A 95 15.82 -9.25 -18.76
N SER A 96 16.56 -8.34 -18.13
CA SER A 96 16.26 -7.84 -16.78
C SER A 96 14.90 -7.12 -16.74
N ALA A 97 14.55 -6.36 -17.79
CA ALA A 97 13.25 -5.69 -17.89
C ALA A 97 12.09 -6.68 -17.95
N VAL A 98 12.23 -7.76 -18.72
CA VAL A 98 11.21 -8.83 -18.78
C VAL A 98 11.04 -9.49 -17.41
N ALA A 99 12.14 -9.79 -16.73
CA ALA A 99 12.10 -10.38 -15.38
C ALA A 99 11.48 -9.42 -14.35
N ALA A 100 11.80 -8.13 -14.44
CA ALA A 100 11.23 -7.07 -13.61
C ALA A 100 9.72 -6.96 -13.82
N TYR A 101 9.27 -6.98 -15.06
CA TYR A 101 7.84 -6.97 -15.39
C TYR A 101 7.11 -8.20 -14.84
N GLY A 102 7.72 -9.39 -14.97
CA GLY A 102 7.16 -10.63 -14.41
C GLY A 102 6.91 -10.54 -12.90
N LYS A 103 7.86 -9.97 -12.14
CA LYS A 103 7.69 -9.74 -10.70
C LYS A 103 6.52 -8.81 -10.38
N LEU A 104 6.29 -7.78 -11.18
CA LEU A 104 5.17 -6.88 -11.01
C LEU A 104 3.83 -7.55 -11.32
N MET A 105 3.80 -8.43 -12.32
CA MET A 105 2.62 -9.25 -12.63
C MET A 105 2.30 -10.19 -11.46
N ASP A 106 3.30 -10.86 -10.89
CA ASP A 106 3.13 -11.73 -9.73
C ASP A 106 2.67 -10.96 -8.48
N TRP A 107 3.10 -9.71 -8.34
CA TRP A 107 2.62 -8.81 -7.29
C TRP A 107 1.16 -8.39 -7.48
N GLY A 108 0.59 -8.59 -8.67
CA GLY A 108 -0.78 -8.23 -9.00
C GLY A 108 -0.94 -6.78 -9.46
N MET A 109 0.04 -6.28 -10.22
CA MET A 109 0.01 -4.96 -10.84
C MET A 109 -1.25 -4.75 -11.68
N ASN A 110 -1.91 -3.59 -11.51
CA ASN A 110 -3.06 -3.18 -12.33
C ASN A 110 -2.64 -2.30 -13.52
N VAL A 111 -1.64 -1.46 -13.33
CA VAL A 111 -1.14 -0.50 -14.34
C VAL A 111 0.38 -0.46 -14.27
N CYS A 112 1.04 -0.39 -15.43
CA CYS A 112 2.50 -0.29 -15.53
C CYS A 112 2.92 1.06 -16.07
N LEU A 113 3.94 1.64 -15.43
CA LEU A 113 4.77 2.75 -15.93
C LEU A 113 6.07 2.15 -16.49
N GLY A 114 6.45 2.49 -17.70
CA GLY A 114 7.66 2.00 -18.33
C GLY A 114 8.14 2.87 -19.45
#